data_284fa899698c09f4a0230dda9bc87d74
#
_entry.id   284fa899698c09f4a0230dda9bc87d74
#
_cell.length_a   1.000
_cell.length_b   1.000
_cell.length_c   1.000
_cell.angle_alpha   90.00
_cell.angle_beta   90.00
_cell.angle_gamma   90.00
#
_symmetry.space_group_name_H-M   'P 1'
#
loop_
_entity.id
_entity.type
_entity.pdbx_description
1 polymer ?
#
loop_
_entity_poly.entity_id
_entity_poly.type
_entity_poly.pdbx_seq_one_letter_code
_entity_poly.pdbx_strand_id
1 'polypeptide(L)'
;MFSPFVVLLAAIGVEVGATTILPRTRGFHDLPWSLAVMGGYALSIWLLALVVRQMSVSVAYAVWSGLGTASIALVGALVLGERLDAVKLFALLLIVVGVVVLNVHTAH
;
A
#
# COMPACT_ATOMS: atom_id res chain seq x y z
N MET A 1 20.72 1.39 -12.17
CA MET A 1 19.66 0.44 -11.86
C MET A 1 19.06 0.73 -10.50
N PHE A 2 17.78 0.60 -10.42
CA PHE A 2 17.06 0.85 -9.18
C PHE A 2 16.85 -0.46 -8.42
N SER A 3 16.69 -0.34 -7.08
CA SER A 3 16.31 -1.47 -6.27
C SER A 3 14.82 -1.75 -6.44
N PRO A 4 14.41 -3.00 -6.70
CA PRO A 4 12.98 -3.31 -6.79
C PRO A 4 12.23 -2.96 -5.50
N PHE A 5 12.88 -3.04 -4.35
CA PHE A 5 12.28 -2.68 -3.08
C PHE A 5 11.94 -1.20 -3.01
N VAL A 6 12.84 -0.34 -3.49
CA VAL A 6 12.59 1.11 -3.50
C VAL A 6 11.39 1.44 -4.38
N VAL A 7 11.32 0.83 -5.55
CA VAL A 7 10.20 1.03 -6.47
C VAL A 7 8.90 0.50 -5.85
N LEU A 8 8.97 -0.65 -5.17
CA LEU A 8 7.81 -1.21 -4.49
C LEU A 8 7.30 -0.27 -3.41
N LEU A 9 8.19 0.29 -2.60
CA LEU A 9 7.80 1.24 -1.56
C LEU A 9 7.19 2.50 -2.17
N ALA A 10 7.72 2.98 -3.29
CA ALA A 10 7.15 4.12 -4.00
C ALA A 10 5.73 3.80 -4.50
N ALA A 11 5.54 2.60 -5.05
CA ALA A 11 4.23 2.16 -5.53
C ALA A 11 3.22 2.10 -4.39
N ILE A 12 3.63 1.55 -3.25
CA ILE A 12 2.77 1.47 -2.06
C ILE A 12 2.43 2.88 -1.57
N GLY A 13 3.40 3.78 -1.53
CA GLY A 13 3.17 5.16 -1.12
C GLY A 13 2.16 5.88 -2.01
N VAL A 14 2.28 5.72 -3.31
CA VAL A 14 1.34 6.32 -4.27
C VAL A 14 -0.06 5.73 -4.06
N GLU A 15 -0.16 4.41 -3.89
CA GLU A 15 -1.44 3.75 -3.70
C GLU A 15 -2.09 4.18 -2.37
N VAL A 16 -1.31 4.25 -1.30
CA VAL A 16 -1.82 4.68 0.00
C VAL A 16 -2.31 6.12 -0.08
N GLY A 17 -1.57 6.99 -0.78
CA GLY A 17 -2.01 8.36 -1.00
C GLY A 17 -3.33 8.43 -1.75
N ALA A 18 -3.45 7.67 -2.83
CA ALA A 18 -4.69 7.62 -3.61
C ALA A 18 -5.85 7.11 -2.76
N THR A 19 -5.62 6.05 -1.97
CA THR A 19 -6.66 5.49 -1.13
C THR A 19 -7.08 6.48 -0.02
N THR A 20 -6.13 7.27 0.48
CA THR A 20 -6.43 8.27 1.52
C THR A 20 -7.41 9.34 1.00
N ILE A 21 -7.26 9.74 -0.26
CA ILE A 21 -8.15 10.74 -0.84
C ILE A 21 -9.39 10.13 -1.51
N LEU A 22 -9.49 8.81 -1.53
CA LEU A 22 -10.62 8.12 -2.15
C LEU A 22 -11.98 8.60 -1.64
N PRO A 23 -12.18 8.85 -0.33
CA PRO A 23 -13.47 9.37 0.14
C PRO A 23 -13.86 10.71 -0.49
N ARG A 24 -12.90 11.50 -0.93
CA ARG A 24 -13.18 12.80 -1.55
C ARG A 24 -13.78 12.68 -2.94
N THR A 25 -13.72 11.49 -3.54
CA THR A 25 -14.35 11.27 -4.85
C THR A 25 -15.86 11.19 -4.76
N ARG A 26 -16.40 10.98 -3.56
CA ARG A 26 -17.84 10.86 -3.31
C ARG A 26 -18.49 9.80 -4.21
N GLY A 27 -17.86 8.62 -4.22
CA GLY A 27 -18.31 7.52 -5.06
C GLY A 27 -18.02 7.74 -6.54
N PHE A 28 -16.94 8.47 -6.83
CA PHE A 28 -16.51 8.86 -8.18
C PHE A 28 -17.47 9.83 -8.87
N HIS A 29 -18.21 10.59 -8.06
CA HIS A 29 -19.05 11.68 -8.59
C HIS A 29 -18.28 13.00 -8.69
N ASP A 30 -17.20 13.15 -7.92
CA ASP A 30 -16.36 14.35 -7.96
C ASP A 30 -15.24 14.11 -8.98
N LEU A 31 -15.34 14.77 -10.13
CA LEU A 31 -14.44 14.48 -11.24
C LEU A 31 -12.96 14.76 -10.96
N PRO A 32 -12.57 15.95 -10.43
CA PRO A 32 -11.15 16.19 -10.17
C PRO A 32 -10.52 15.19 -9.21
N TRP A 33 -11.21 14.88 -8.11
CA TRP A 33 -10.71 13.90 -7.15
C TRP A 33 -10.68 12.50 -7.71
N SER A 34 -11.68 12.14 -8.54
CA SER A 34 -11.72 10.83 -9.19
C SER A 34 -10.57 10.66 -10.14
N LEU A 35 -10.22 11.69 -10.91
CA LEU A 35 -9.07 11.62 -11.82
C LEU A 35 -7.76 11.47 -11.06
N ALA A 36 -7.63 12.19 -9.94
CA ALA A 36 -6.43 12.08 -9.10
C ALA A 36 -6.26 10.67 -8.56
N VAL A 37 -7.34 10.06 -8.05
CA VAL A 37 -7.30 8.71 -7.50
C VAL A 37 -6.99 7.70 -8.60
N MET A 38 -7.66 7.79 -9.73
CA MET A 38 -7.42 6.86 -10.84
C MET A 38 -6.00 6.99 -11.39
N GLY A 39 -5.49 8.21 -11.49
CA GLY A 39 -4.12 8.44 -11.90
C GLY A 39 -3.11 7.85 -10.93
N GLY A 40 -3.38 8.01 -9.64
CA GLY A 40 -2.53 7.42 -8.60
C GLY A 40 -2.50 5.90 -8.67
N TYR A 41 -3.67 5.27 -8.81
CA TYR A 41 -3.72 3.82 -8.94
C TYR A 41 -3.06 3.32 -10.22
N ALA A 42 -3.25 4.03 -11.33
CA ALA A 42 -2.60 3.66 -12.59
C ALA A 42 -1.07 3.72 -12.46
N LEU A 43 -0.57 4.77 -11.81
CA LEU A 43 0.86 4.91 -11.57
C LEU A 43 1.39 3.80 -10.67
N SER A 44 0.67 3.46 -9.61
CA SER A 44 1.11 2.42 -8.69
C SER A 44 1.13 1.06 -9.37
N ILE A 45 0.15 0.76 -10.23
CA ILE A 45 0.14 -0.50 -10.98
C ILE A 45 1.30 -0.56 -11.97
N TRP A 46 1.60 0.55 -12.63
CA TRP A 46 2.74 0.61 -13.53
C TRP A 46 4.06 0.35 -12.80
N LEU A 47 4.21 0.97 -11.63
CA LEU A 47 5.40 0.74 -10.80
C LEU A 47 5.49 -0.71 -10.36
N LEU A 48 4.36 -1.30 -9.99
CA LEU A 48 4.31 -2.72 -9.61
C LEU A 48 4.75 -3.61 -10.77
N ALA A 49 4.33 -3.28 -11.98
CA ALA A 49 4.73 -4.03 -13.17
C ALA A 49 6.26 -4.03 -13.35
N LEU A 50 6.90 -2.92 -13.00
CA LEU A 50 8.37 -2.87 -13.03
C LEU A 50 8.99 -3.73 -11.94
N VAL A 51 8.37 -3.72 -10.76
CA VAL A 51 8.87 -4.48 -9.59
C VAL A 51 8.87 -5.98 -9.89
N VAL A 52 7.79 -6.49 -10.46
CA VAL A 52 7.66 -7.94 -10.66
C VAL A 52 8.54 -8.48 -11.79
N ARG A 53 9.27 -7.61 -12.46
CA ARG A 53 10.32 -8.06 -13.37
C ARG A 53 11.57 -8.53 -12.63
N GLN A 54 11.73 -8.16 -11.37
CA GLN A 54 12.91 -8.47 -10.57
C GLN A 54 12.58 -9.19 -9.27
N MET A 55 11.32 -9.37 -8.96
CA MET A 55 10.85 -9.91 -7.68
C MET A 55 9.65 -10.78 -7.95
N SER A 56 9.47 -11.86 -7.19
CA SER A 56 8.31 -12.72 -7.40
C SER A 56 7.02 -11.96 -7.10
N VAL A 57 5.97 -12.29 -7.87
CA VAL A 57 4.67 -11.66 -7.70
C VAL A 57 4.12 -11.90 -6.31
N SER A 58 4.28 -13.12 -5.78
CA SER A 58 3.74 -13.46 -4.47
C SER A 58 4.40 -12.64 -3.35
N VAL A 59 5.71 -12.44 -3.41
CA VAL A 59 6.42 -11.64 -2.40
C VAL A 59 6.05 -10.17 -2.54
N ALA A 60 6.05 -9.65 -3.76
CA ALA A 60 5.68 -8.25 -4.01
C ALA A 60 4.27 -7.96 -3.50
N TYR A 61 3.33 -8.86 -3.79
CA TYR A 61 1.95 -8.68 -3.38
C TYR A 61 1.79 -8.78 -1.86
N ALA A 62 2.50 -9.70 -1.22
CA ALA A 62 2.44 -9.86 0.24
C ALA A 62 2.98 -8.61 0.94
N VAL A 63 4.11 -8.07 0.46
CA VAL A 63 4.68 -6.85 1.01
C VAL A 63 3.73 -5.68 0.78
N TRP A 64 3.18 -5.56 -0.43
CA TRP A 64 2.23 -4.51 -0.75
C TRP A 64 1.02 -4.58 0.18
N SER A 65 0.39 -5.75 0.28
CA SER A 65 -0.81 -5.92 1.11
C SER A 65 -0.52 -5.61 2.57
N GLY A 66 0.59 -6.12 3.09
CA GLY A 66 0.95 -5.92 4.49
C GLY A 66 1.28 -4.48 4.80
N LEU A 67 2.24 -3.90 4.07
CA LEU A 67 2.65 -2.52 4.31
C LEU A 67 1.56 -1.53 3.92
N GLY A 68 0.83 -1.81 2.84
CA GLY A 68 -0.28 -0.95 2.43
C GLY A 68 -1.37 -0.92 3.50
N THR A 69 -1.76 -2.09 4.01
CA THR A 69 -2.79 -2.17 5.06
C THR A 69 -2.34 -1.45 6.32
N ALA A 70 -1.10 -1.69 6.76
CA ALA A 70 -0.58 -1.03 7.96
C ALA A 70 -0.51 0.49 7.76
N SER A 71 -0.04 0.92 6.59
CA SER A 71 0.09 2.34 6.28
C SER A 71 -1.26 3.04 6.23
N ILE A 72 -2.25 2.43 5.56
CA ILE A 72 -3.56 3.06 5.41
C ILE A 72 -4.30 3.08 6.75
N ALA A 73 -4.10 2.07 7.60
CA ALA A 73 -4.69 2.08 8.93
C ALA A 73 -4.11 3.21 9.78
N LEU A 74 -2.80 3.41 9.68
CA LEU A 74 -2.14 4.50 10.41
C LEU A 74 -2.59 5.86 9.89
N VAL A 75 -2.63 6.03 8.57
CA VAL A 75 -3.08 7.28 7.97
C VAL A 75 -4.55 7.53 8.31
N GLY A 76 -5.39 6.49 8.25
CA GLY A 76 -6.79 6.61 8.61
C GLY A 76 -6.98 7.10 10.05
N ALA A 77 -6.17 6.56 10.97
CA ALA A 77 -6.24 7.00 12.37
C ALA A 77 -5.80 8.45 12.55
N LEU A 78 -4.72 8.86 11.86
CA LEU A 78 -4.13 10.18 12.05
C LEU A 78 -4.85 11.28 11.25
N VAL A 79 -5.32 10.96 10.05
CA VAL A 79 -5.85 11.96 9.12
C VAL A 79 -7.37 11.90 9.01
N LEU A 80 -7.93 10.69 8.94
CA LEU A 80 -9.35 10.50 8.70
C LEU A 80 -10.16 10.31 9.99
N GLY A 81 -9.51 10.32 11.15
CA GLY A 81 -10.17 10.19 12.43
C GLY A 81 -10.70 8.81 12.75
N GLU A 82 -10.23 7.78 12.07
CA GLU A 82 -10.64 6.41 12.33
C GLU A 82 -10.03 5.90 13.63
N ARG A 83 -10.75 5.03 14.32
CA ARG A 83 -10.28 4.48 15.60
C ARG A 83 -9.31 3.34 15.36
N LEU A 84 -8.22 3.38 16.12
CA LEU A 84 -7.22 2.33 16.11
C LEU A 84 -7.24 1.68 17.50
N ASP A 85 -8.01 0.62 17.66
CA ASP A 85 -8.15 -0.05 18.95
C ASP A 85 -7.10 -1.16 19.11
N ALA A 86 -7.11 -1.83 20.27
CA ALA A 86 -6.13 -2.87 20.58
C ALA A 86 -6.19 -4.05 19.61
N VAL A 87 -7.40 -4.43 19.20
CA VAL A 87 -7.56 -5.56 18.27
C VAL A 87 -6.96 -5.23 16.93
N LYS A 88 -7.20 -4.02 16.43
CA LYS A 88 -6.62 -3.57 15.15
C LYS A 88 -5.11 -3.50 15.24
N LEU A 89 -4.58 -2.97 16.33
CA LEU A 89 -3.13 -2.89 16.51
C LEU A 89 -2.50 -4.28 16.52
N PHE A 90 -3.11 -5.22 17.22
CA PHE A 90 -2.60 -6.59 17.27
C PHE A 90 -2.62 -7.23 15.89
N ALA A 91 -3.73 -7.09 15.15
CA ALA A 91 -3.87 -7.64 13.83
C ALA A 91 -2.85 -7.04 12.86
N LEU A 92 -2.65 -5.73 12.91
CA LEU A 92 -1.67 -5.05 12.06
C LEU A 92 -0.24 -5.50 12.38
N LEU A 93 0.04 -5.71 13.68
CA LEU A 93 1.34 -6.21 14.08
C LEU A 93 1.61 -7.60 13.51
N LEU A 94 0.61 -8.47 13.53
CA LEU A 94 0.73 -9.80 12.92
C LEU A 94 1.03 -9.72 11.43
N ILE A 95 0.38 -8.79 10.73
CA ILE A 95 0.62 -8.59 9.30
C ILE A 95 2.07 -8.16 9.06
N VAL A 96 2.53 -7.17 9.81
CA VAL A 96 3.91 -6.67 9.66
C VAL A 96 4.93 -7.77 9.95
N VAL A 97 4.71 -8.54 11.01
CA VAL A 97 5.59 -9.65 11.36
C VAL A 97 5.60 -10.67 10.22
N GLY A 98 4.43 -11.00 9.66
CA GLY A 98 4.34 -11.93 8.54
C GLY A 98 5.12 -11.45 7.32
N VAL A 99 5.01 -10.16 7.00
CA VAL A 99 5.75 -9.56 5.89
C VAL A 99 7.25 -9.65 6.11
N VAL A 100 7.71 -9.34 7.32
CA VAL A 100 9.14 -9.42 7.66
C VAL A 100 9.65 -10.86 7.54
N VAL A 101 8.91 -11.81 8.09
CA VAL A 101 9.28 -13.22 8.04
C VAL A 101 9.37 -13.69 6.58
N LEU A 102 8.39 -13.32 5.78
CA LEU A 102 8.35 -13.71 4.37
C LEU A 102 9.56 -13.15 3.61
N ASN A 103 9.92 -11.91 3.86
CA ASN A 103 11.07 -11.29 3.22
C ASN A 103 12.37 -11.95 3.62
N VAL A 104 12.55 -12.23 4.90
CA VAL A 104 13.76 -12.87 5.40
C VAL A 104 13.89 -14.29 4.82
N HIS A 105 12.79 -15.03 4.81
CA HIS A 105 12.78 -16.39 4.26
C HIS A 105 13.10 -16.39 2.77
N THR A 106 12.49 -15.47 2.03
CA THR A 106 12.65 -15.42 0.56
C THR A 106 14.04 -14.93 0.15
N ALA A 107 14.69 -14.11 0.99
CA ALA A 107 16.02 -13.59 0.71
C ALA A 107 17.09 -14.69 0.73
N HIS A 108 16.79 -15.84 1.31
CA HIS A 108 17.67 -16.99 1.36
C HIS A 108 17.23 -18.06 0.36
#